data_f14b8d2fa6f27e0cff13529344445ce2
#
_entry.id   f14b8d2fa6f27e0cff13529344445ce2
#
_cell.length_a   1.000
_cell.length_b   1.000
_cell.length_c   1.000
_cell.angle_alpha   90.00
_cell.angle_beta   90.00
_cell.angle_gamma   90.00
#
_symmetry.space_group_name_H-M   'P 1'
#
loop_
_entity.id
_entity.type
_entity.pdbx_description
1 polymer ?
#
loop_
_entity_poly.entity_id
_entity_poly.type
_entity_poly.pdbx_seq_one_letter_code
_entity_poly.pdbx_strand_id
1 'polypeptide(L)'
;MNESTLGLEQVPPGRQIYSNRTLNLRTIRAIGYDMDYTLVHYRADVWEQRVYDRLKEMFVADGWPIEDLEFDASLVIRGLVIDTDLGNIVKANRFGYVMRAAHGTRPMTFEDQRDVYLHTPVDLSEPRFVFLNTLFSLSASCFYAQLVDLYDQHVLTGVHGYRDLFRYVGERLDETHIEGSLKADIMADPEPYIVLDPQAPHALLDQLQAGKRLMLISNSEWPYAQKIMSFAYDRFLGPGRTWRDLFELVIVGARKPGFFSYNLPIFSIADETTGLLQPVAGPIPGPGAYLGGDATKVEEYLGLSGAAILYVGDHIFADVKMSKSSLRWRTALILRELEEELAAVEAFRDTEKQLVTLMAEKVKLETAHSRIRLALQRLHRGYGEQPDASADELEAEIGRLRSETEALDERIAPMARQAAELENPSWGALLRSGNDKSHLARQIEGSADVYTSRVSNFLYATPFSYLRSRRGTMPHDPLS
;
A
#
# COMPACT_ATOMS: atom_id res chain seq x y z
N MET A 1 -20.13 -9.84 34.43
CA MET A 1 -19.08 -10.33 33.55
C MET A 1 -18.02 -9.23 33.47
N ASN A 2 -16.75 -9.53 33.75
CA ASN A 2 -15.67 -8.56 33.65
C ASN A 2 -15.40 -8.28 32.17
N GLU A 3 -14.89 -7.07 31.81
CA GLU A 3 -14.56 -6.66 30.45
C GLU A 3 -13.62 -7.64 29.75
N SER A 4 -12.65 -8.22 30.46
CA SER A 4 -11.78 -9.29 29.99
C SER A 4 -12.51 -10.58 29.57
N THR A 5 -13.63 -10.90 30.23
CA THR A 5 -14.45 -12.07 29.87
C THR A 5 -15.29 -11.85 28.62
N LEU A 6 -15.51 -10.59 28.24
CA LEU A 6 -16.24 -10.19 27.01
C LEU A 6 -15.31 -9.89 25.83
N GLY A 7 -13.99 -10.01 25.98
CA GLY A 7 -13.03 -9.66 24.93
C GLY A 7 -13.06 -8.17 24.57
N LEU A 8 -13.41 -7.29 25.50
CA LEU A 8 -13.49 -5.84 25.32
C LEU A 8 -12.12 -5.15 25.57
N GLU A 9 -11.02 -5.92 25.57
CA GLU A 9 -9.69 -5.35 25.61
C GLU A 9 -9.47 -4.41 24.42
N GLN A 10 -8.79 -3.29 24.65
CA GLN A 10 -8.47 -2.35 23.57
C GLN A 10 -7.59 -3.05 22.55
N VAL A 11 -8.10 -3.15 21.32
CA VAL A 11 -7.34 -3.70 20.19
C VAL A 11 -6.16 -2.76 19.90
N PRO A 12 -4.92 -3.27 19.87
CA PRO A 12 -3.77 -2.45 19.51
C PRO A 12 -3.96 -1.75 18.14
N PRO A 13 -3.51 -0.50 17.96
CA PRO A 13 -3.70 0.23 16.69
C PRO A 13 -3.28 -0.58 15.45
N GLY A 14 -2.12 -1.23 15.47
CA GLY A 14 -1.64 -2.08 14.37
C GLY A 14 -2.50 -3.31 14.09
N ARG A 15 -3.43 -3.67 14.98
CA ARG A 15 -4.33 -4.82 14.86
C ARG A 15 -5.78 -4.42 14.59
N GLN A 16 -6.07 -3.14 14.38
CA GLN A 16 -7.41 -2.64 14.08
C GLN A 16 -7.76 -2.81 12.60
N ILE A 17 -9.08 -2.85 12.32
CA ILE A 17 -9.62 -2.74 10.96
C ILE A 17 -10.15 -1.33 10.78
N TYR A 18 -9.61 -0.62 9.81
CA TYR A 18 -9.93 0.76 9.49
C TYR A 18 -10.97 0.81 8.36
N SER A 19 -12.01 1.61 8.54
CA SER A 19 -13.16 1.66 7.63
C SER A 19 -13.20 2.96 6.85
N ASN A 20 -12.99 2.89 5.54
CA ASN A 20 -13.28 3.98 4.59
C ASN A 20 -14.79 4.05 4.31
N ARG A 21 -15.44 2.89 4.25
CA ARG A 21 -16.89 2.76 4.08
C ARG A 21 -17.44 1.77 5.09
N THR A 22 -18.63 2.05 5.58
CA THR A 22 -19.32 1.15 6.50
C THR A 22 -19.46 -0.24 5.91
N LEU A 23 -19.03 -1.27 6.64
CA LEU A 23 -19.09 -2.68 6.29
C LEU A 23 -19.80 -3.47 7.38
N ASN A 24 -20.93 -4.09 7.04
CA ASN A 24 -21.65 -4.98 7.94
C ASN A 24 -21.23 -6.43 7.68
N LEU A 25 -20.36 -6.99 8.51
CA LEU A 25 -19.89 -8.37 8.33
C LEU A 25 -21.02 -9.42 8.49
N ARG A 26 -22.13 -9.09 9.14
CA ARG A 26 -23.29 -10.00 9.25
C ARG A 26 -23.95 -10.27 7.91
N THR A 27 -23.90 -9.31 6.98
CA THR A 27 -24.51 -9.44 5.64
C THR A 27 -23.60 -10.12 4.63
N ILE A 28 -22.32 -10.27 4.95
CA ILE A 28 -21.38 -11.02 4.13
C ILE A 28 -21.66 -12.51 4.27
N ARG A 29 -21.89 -13.18 3.16
CA ARG A 29 -22.21 -14.60 3.05
C ARG A 29 -21.03 -15.43 2.55
N ALA A 30 -20.20 -14.84 1.69
CA ALA A 30 -18.98 -15.47 1.18
C ALA A 30 -17.79 -14.50 1.28
N ILE A 31 -16.59 -15.06 1.51
CA ILE A 31 -15.35 -14.31 1.58
C ILE A 31 -14.32 -14.97 0.69
N GLY A 32 -13.81 -14.24 -0.29
CA GLY A 32 -12.68 -14.63 -1.11
C GLY A 32 -11.40 -14.02 -0.56
N TYR A 33 -10.34 -14.79 -0.50
CA TYR A 33 -9.02 -14.39 -0.05
C TYR A 33 -8.00 -14.58 -1.16
N ASP A 34 -7.14 -13.60 -1.38
CA ASP A 34 -5.88 -13.83 -2.04
C ASP A 34 -4.92 -14.60 -1.12
N MET A 35 -3.86 -15.18 -1.68
CA MET A 35 -2.85 -15.94 -0.94
C MET A 35 -1.64 -15.11 -0.57
N ASP A 36 -0.90 -14.69 -1.58
CA ASP A 36 0.41 -14.06 -1.41
C ASP A 36 0.26 -12.65 -0.82
N TYR A 37 1.06 -12.32 0.21
CA TYR A 37 0.94 -11.10 1.01
C TYR A 37 -0.43 -10.84 1.65
N THR A 38 -1.36 -11.77 1.54
CA THR A 38 -2.71 -11.71 2.17
C THR A 38 -2.87 -12.76 3.26
N LEU A 39 -3.03 -14.03 2.88
CA LEU A 39 -3.08 -15.16 3.83
C LEU A 39 -1.69 -15.58 4.27
N VAL A 40 -0.72 -15.48 3.40
CA VAL A 40 0.69 -15.80 3.65
C VAL A 40 1.50 -14.51 3.55
N HIS A 41 2.23 -14.19 4.61
CA HIS A 41 3.13 -13.05 4.63
C HIS A 41 4.56 -13.50 4.37
N TYR A 42 5.23 -12.81 3.48
CA TYR A 42 6.64 -13.03 3.19
C TYR A 42 7.50 -12.03 3.97
N ARG A 43 8.72 -12.43 4.29
CA ARG A 43 9.78 -11.51 4.73
C ARG A 43 10.19 -10.69 3.50
N ALA A 44 9.69 -9.48 3.42
CA ALA A 44 9.88 -8.65 2.22
C ALA A 44 11.35 -8.41 1.91
N ASP A 45 12.18 -8.19 2.94
CA ASP A 45 13.62 -8.01 2.82
C ASP A 45 14.31 -9.23 2.18
N VAL A 46 14.02 -10.45 2.66
CA VAL A 46 14.60 -11.70 2.15
C VAL A 46 14.11 -11.99 0.73
N TRP A 47 12.80 -11.82 0.50
CA TRP A 47 12.20 -12.01 -0.82
C TRP A 47 12.77 -11.04 -1.85
N GLU A 48 12.73 -9.74 -1.55
CA GLU A 48 13.18 -8.69 -2.46
C GLU A 48 14.69 -8.76 -2.72
N GLN A 49 15.50 -9.11 -1.71
CA GLN A 49 16.92 -9.38 -1.92
C GLN A 49 17.13 -10.51 -2.94
N ARG A 50 16.38 -11.61 -2.81
CA ARG A 50 16.52 -12.75 -3.73
C ARG A 50 16.08 -12.41 -5.16
N VAL A 51 14.99 -11.64 -5.32
CA VAL A 51 14.55 -11.14 -6.64
C VAL A 51 15.61 -10.23 -7.24
N TYR A 52 16.16 -9.31 -6.44
CA TYR A 52 17.22 -8.41 -6.87
C TYR A 52 18.47 -9.18 -7.34
N ASP A 53 18.93 -10.14 -6.54
CA ASP A 53 20.10 -10.96 -6.88
C ASP A 53 19.88 -11.71 -8.21
N ARG A 54 18.66 -12.25 -8.40
CA ARG A 54 18.32 -12.94 -9.63
C ARG A 54 18.31 -12.03 -10.86
N LEU A 55 17.71 -10.83 -10.71
CA LEU A 55 17.78 -9.82 -11.77
C LEU A 55 19.23 -9.46 -12.10
N LYS A 56 20.04 -9.20 -11.08
CA LYS A 56 21.47 -8.90 -11.24
C LYS A 56 22.22 -10.02 -11.98
N GLU A 57 22.02 -11.30 -11.59
CA GLU A 57 22.58 -12.46 -12.27
C GLU A 57 22.25 -12.45 -13.78
N MET A 58 21.01 -12.19 -14.15
CA MET A 58 20.55 -12.17 -15.55
C MET A 58 21.19 -11.03 -16.33
N PHE A 59 21.24 -9.82 -15.78
CA PHE A 59 21.86 -8.68 -16.46
C PHE A 59 23.38 -8.83 -16.59
N VAL A 60 24.07 -9.40 -15.57
CA VAL A 60 25.50 -9.75 -15.68
C VAL A 60 25.74 -10.79 -16.78
N ALA A 61 24.88 -11.82 -16.87
CA ALA A 61 24.96 -12.80 -17.95
C ALA A 61 24.75 -12.20 -19.34
N ASP A 62 23.96 -11.12 -19.44
CA ASP A 62 23.79 -10.34 -20.67
C ASP A 62 24.97 -9.37 -20.95
N GLY A 63 25.96 -9.34 -20.07
CA GLY A 63 27.19 -8.54 -20.22
C GLY A 63 27.07 -7.08 -19.74
N TRP A 64 26.10 -6.78 -18.87
CA TRP A 64 25.98 -5.47 -18.24
C TRP A 64 27.00 -5.29 -17.11
N PRO A 65 27.72 -4.15 -17.03
CA PRO A 65 28.75 -3.90 -16.03
C PRO A 65 28.11 -3.42 -14.70
N ILE A 66 27.49 -4.33 -13.97
CA ILE A 66 26.67 -4.03 -12.79
C ILE A 66 27.00 -4.92 -11.58
N GLU A 67 28.16 -5.57 -11.59
CA GLU A 67 28.58 -6.51 -10.56
C GLU A 67 28.65 -5.88 -9.15
N ASP A 68 28.90 -4.57 -9.09
CA ASP A 68 29.06 -3.84 -7.82
C ASP A 68 27.72 -3.32 -7.25
N LEU A 69 26.60 -3.49 -7.96
CA LEU A 69 25.31 -3.05 -7.45
C LEU A 69 24.82 -3.94 -6.30
N GLU A 70 24.27 -3.31 -5.26
CA GLU A 70 23.71 -3.99 -4.09
C GLU A 70 22.26 -3.53 -3.84
N PHE A 71 21.46 -4.43 -3.28
CA PHE A 71 20.07 -4.10 -2.93
C PHE A 71 20.02 -3.15 -1.74
N ASP A 72 19.29 -2.06 -1.88
CA ASP A 72 18.97 -1.13 -0.79
C ASP A 72 17.45 -1.10 -0.57
N ALA A 73 16.98 -1.77 0.46
CA ALA A 73 15.56 -1.84 0.81
C ALA A 73 14.97 -0.48 1.21
N SER A 74 15.80 0.51 1.57
CA SER A 74 15.36 1.85 1.96
C SER A 74 15.09 2.79 0.79
N LEU A 75 15.64 2.45 -0.40
CA LEU A 75 15.61 3.31 -1.58
C LEU A 75 14.20 3.49 -2.16
N VAL A 76 13.37 2.46 -2.10
CA VAL A 76 12.04 2.46 -2.69
C VAL A 76 11.02 1.90 -1.71
N ILE A 77 9.88 2.57 -1.58
CA ILE A 77 8.74 2.08 -0.80
C ILE A 77 7.51 1.92 -1.69
N ARG A 78 6.56 1.13 -1.24
CA ARG A 78 5.25 1.03 -1.90
C ARG A 78 4.57 2.39 -1.97
N GLY A 79 3.81 2.64 -3.03
CA GLY A 79 3.04 3.87 -3.20
C GLY A 79 3.79 5.01 -3.89
N LEU A 80 5.06 4.81 -4.25
CA LEU A 80 5.78 5.72 -5.13
C LEU A 80 5.35 5.54 -6.58
N VAL A 81 5.76 6.48 -7.41
CA VAL A 81 5.50 6.46 -8.86
C VAL A 81 6.82 6.60 -9.61
N ILE A 82 7.06 5.73 -10.57
CA ILE A 82 8.18 5.89 -11.50
C ILE A 82 7.73 6.74 -12.67
N ASP A 83 8.47 7.81 -12.94
CA ASP A 83 8.38 8.60 -14.17
C ASP A 83 9.39 8.05 -15.18
N THR A 84 8.91 7.19 -16.05
CA THR A 84 9.76 6.47 -17.02
C THR A 84 10.33 7.36 -18.10
N ASP A 85 9.81 8.58 -18.30
CA ASP A 85 10.34 9.53 -19.28
C ASP A 85 11.59 10.26 -18.76
N LEU A 86 11.65 10.45 -17.44
CA LEU A 86 12.69 11.25 -16.80
C LEU A 86 13.64 10.43 -15.90
N GLY A 87 13.43 9.14 -15.72
CA GLY A 87 14.24 8.32 -14.82
C GLY A 87 14.04 8.66 -13.34
N ASN A 88 12.90 9.25 -12.99
CA ASN A 88 12.63 9.71 -11.65
C ASN A 88 11.72 8.76 -10.88
N ILE A 89 11.94 8.68 -9.58
CA ILE A 89 10.99 8.09 -8.63
C ILE A 89 10.39 9.24 -7.82
N VAL A 90 9.07 9.29 -7.72
CA VAL A 90 8.39 10.42 -7.09
C VAL A 90 7.36 9.96 -6.06
N LYS A 91 7.20 10.77 -5.00
CA LYS A 91 6.11 10.65 -4.04
C LYS A 91 5.13 11.78 -4.27
N ALA A 92 3.91 11.45 -4.66
CA ALA A 92 2.85 12.42 -4.89
C ALA A 92 1.84 12.45 -3.74
N ASN A 93 1.20 13.60 -3.55
CA ASN A 93 0.06 13.73 -2.66
C ASN A 93 -1.24 13.25 -3.35
N ARG A 94 -2.36 13.31 -2.63
CA ARG A 94 -3.68 12.86 -3.15
C ARG A 94 -4.16 13.60 -4.39
N PHE A 95 -3.61 14.77 -4.70
CA PHE A 95 -3.96 15.56 -5.89
C PHE A 95 -3.05 15.27 -7.09
N GLY A 96 -2.00 14.48 -6.89
CA GLY A 96 -0.99 14.18 -7.90
C GLY A 96 0.21 15.13 -7.87
N TYR A 97 0.25 16.13 -6.98
CA TYR A 97 1.43 16.99 -6.87
C TYR A 97 2.61 16.24 -6.28
N VAL A 98 3.75 16.34 -6.93
CA VAL A 98 5.00 15.72 -6.49
C VAL A 98 5.53 16.47 -5.28
N MET A 99 5.70 15.77 -4.18
CA MET A 99 6.17 16.33 -2.90
C MET A 99 7.62 15.95 -2.61
N ARG A 100 8.08 14.82 -3.14
CA ARG A 100 9.48 14.37 -3.10
C ARG A 100 9.80 13.65 -4.40
N ALA A 101 11.03 13.81 -4.87
CA ALA A 101 11.52 13.14 -6.05
C ALA A 101 12.98 12.73 -5.88
N ALA A 102 13.37 11.64 -6.52
CA ALA A 102 14.75 11.24 -6.72
C ALA A 102 14.97 10.96 -8.22
N HIS A 103 16.11 11.36 -8.74
CA HIS A 103 16.56 10.96 -10.07
C HIS A 103 17.54 9.80 -9.92
N GLY A 104 17.19 8.65 -10.46
CA GLY A 104 17.90 7.43 -10.09
C GLY A 104 17.86 7.19 -8.58
N THR A 105 19.02 7.08 -7.95
CA THR A 105 19.13 6.93 -6.48
C THR A 105 19.29 8.25 -5.75
N ARG A 106 19.47 9.38 -6.46
CA ARG A 106 19.83 10.68 -5.88
C ARG A 106 18.58 11.53 -5.61
N PRO A 107 18.34 11.96 -4.35
CA PRO A 107 17.27 12.89 -4.05
C PRO A 107 17.41 14.19 -4.85
N MET A 108 16.33 14.66 -5.45
CA MET A 108 16.29 15.95 -6.15
C MET A 108 16.19 17.09 -5.13
N THR A 109 16.81 18.23 -5.46
CA THR A 109 16.60 19.44 -4.70
C THR A 109 15.17 19.96 -4.89
N PHE A 110 14.70 20.81 -3.98
CA PHE A 110 13.38 21.42 -4.10
C PHE A 110 13.22 22.24 -5.38
N GLU A 111 14.30 22.93 -5.80
CA GLU A 111 14.31 23.74 -7.02
C GLU A 111 14.20 22.87 -8.26
N ASP A 112 15.02 21.83 -8.38
CA ASP A 112 15.00 20.90 -9.51
C ASP A 112 13.64 20.19 -9.62
N GLN A 113 13.10 19.70 -8.47
CA GLN A 113 11.79 19.08 -8.43
C GLN A 113 10.68 20.03 -8.89
N ARG A 114 10.75 21.31 -8.43
CA ARG A 114 9.78 22.33 -8.80
C ARG A 114 9.83 22.64 -10.29
N ASP A 115 11.04 22.80 -10.84
CA ASP A 115 11.21 23.11 -12.26
C ASP A 115 10.64 22.01 -13.16
N VAL A 116 10.78 20.75 -12.74
CA VAL A 116 10.27 19.60 -13.51
C VAL A 116 8.77 19.39 -13.32
N TYR A 117 8.25 19.49 -12.08
CA TYR A 117 6.90 19.01 -11.73
C TYR A 117 5.88 20.11 -11.39
N LEU A 118 6.25 21.41 -11.43
CA LEU A 118 5.32 22.50 -11.08
C LEU A 118 4.00 22.45 -11.87
N HIS A 119 4.08 22.06 -13.14
CA HIS A 119 2.94 22.00 -14.06
C HIS A 119 2.58 20.58 -14.50
N THR A 120 3.19 19.58 -13.91
CA THR A 120 3.03 18.19 -14.30
C THR A 120 2.60 17.34 -13.09
N PRO A 121 1.31 17.31 -12.76
CA PRO A 121 0.82 16.42 -11.72
C PRO A 121 0.93 14.97 -12.19
N VAL A 122 1.13 14.05 -11.26
CA VAL A 122 1.08 12.61 -11.53
C VAL A 122 -0.34 12.21 -11.90
N ASP A 123 -0.52 11.77 -13.14
CA ASP A 123 -1.76 11.16 -13.64
C ASP A 123 -1.47 9.72 -14.05
N LEU A 124 -2.01 8.76 -13.31
CA LEU A 124 -1.82 7.33 -13.58
C LEU A 124 -2.52 6.84 -14.86
N SER A 125 -3.25 7.67 -15.57
CA SER A 125 -3.75 7.38 -16.91
C SER A 125 -2.69 7.57 -18.00
N GLU A 126 -1.63 8.31 -17.70
CA GLU A 126 -0.49 8.50 -18.60
C GLU A 126 0.49 7.32 -18.48
N PRO A 127 0.87 6.66 -19.58
CA PRO A 127 1.76 5.50 -19.57
C PRO A 127 3.16 5.76 -18.98
N ARG A 128 3.58 7.03 -18.92
CA ARG A 128 4.87 7.42 -18.32
C ARG A 128 4.92 7.20 -16.82
N PHE A 129 3.78 7.23 -16.14
CA PHE A 129 3.69 7.10 -14.69
C PHE A 129 3.32 5.68 -14.29
N VAL A 130 4.26 4.98 -13.67
CA VAL A 130 4.06 3.62 -13.18
C VAL A 130 3.95 3.62 -11.67
N PHE A 131 2.79 3.23 -11.17
CA PHE A 131 2.49 3.24 -9.74
C PHE A 131 2.94 1.95 -9.06
N LEU A 132 3.79 2.06 -8.04
CA LEU A 132 4.29 0.94 -7.25
C LEU A 132 3.24 0.52 -6.21
N ASN A 133 2.32 -0.31 -6.61
CA ASN A 133 1.14 -0.68 -5.82
C ASN A 133 1.24 -2.04 -5.12
N THR A 134 2.36 -2.74 -5.28
CA THR A 134 2.63 -4.05 -4.67
C THR A 134 4.05 -4.11 -4.12
N LEU A 135 4.27 -4.97 -3.12
CA LEU A 135 5.60 -5.24 -2.59
C LEU A 135 6.52 -5.98 -3.59
N PHE A 136 5.95 -6.74 -4.51
CA PHE A 136 6.70 -7.48 -5.53
C PHE A 136 7.48 -6.64 -6.55
N SER A 137 7.35 -5.33 -6.53
CA SER A 137 8.02 -4.43 -7.49
C SER A 137 9.16 -3.61 -6.87
N LEU A 138 9.44 -3.77 -5.58
CA LEU A 138 10.41 -2.91 -4.89
C LEU A 138 11.84 -3.18 -5.33
N SER A 139 12.25 -4.43 -5.41
CA SER A 139 13.59 -4.83 -5.89
C SER A 139 13.86 -4.38 -7.32
N ALA A 140 12.90 -4.61 -8.23
CA ALA A 140 13.01 -4.17 -9.61
C ALA A 140 13.08 -2.65 -9.73
N SER A 141 12.35 -1.92 -8.87
CA SER A 141 12.39 -0.45 -8.85
C SER A 141 13.69 0.09 -8.27
N CYS A 142 14.25 -0.57 -7.24
CA CYS A 142 15.58 -0.28 -6.72
C CYS A 142 16.64 -0.50 -7.81
N PHE A 143 16.57 -1.64 -8.48
CA PHE A 143 17.47 -1.98 -9.57
C PHE A 143 17.39 -0.98 -10.72
N TYR A 144 16.17 -0.60 -11.14
CA TYR A 144 15.93 0.42 -12.13
C TYR A 144 16.58 1.76 -11.77
N ALA A 145 16.39 2.22 -10.52
CA ALA A 145 16.98 3.49 -10.06
C ALA A 145 18.51 3.50 -10.17
N GLN A 146 19.15 2.40 -9.81
CA GLN A 146 20.60 2.26 -9.93
C GLN A 146 21.07 2.20 -11.40
N LEU A 147 20.28 1.57 -12.27
CA LEU A 147 20.56 1.58 -13.71
C LEU A 147 20.41 2.98 -14.33
N VAL A 148 19.49 3.82 -13.84
CA VAL A 148 19.38 5.22 -14.24
C VAL A 148 20.70 5.96 -13.95
N ASP A 149 21.28 5.80 -12.75
CA ASP A 149 22.56 6.43 -12.42
C ASP A 149 23.70 5.98 -13.34
N LEU A 150 23.76 4.71 -13.69
CA LEU A 150 24.77 4.18 -14.62
C LEU A 150 24.54 4.65 -16.07
N TYR A 151 23.30 4.80 -16.48
CA TYR A 151 22.95 5.36 -17.78
C TYR A 151 23.40 6.81 -17.91
N ASP A 152 23.18 7.65 -16.89
CA ASP A 152 23.64 9.04 -16.87
C ASP A 152 25.16 9.18 -16.89
N GLN A 153 25.85 8.22 -16.28
CA GLN A 153 27.31 8.13 -16.32
C GLN A 153 27.85 7.61 -17.66
N HIS A 154 26.96 7.28 -18.60
CA HIS A 154 27.32 6.70 -19.90
C HIS A 154 28.05 5.34 -19.82
N VAL A 155 27.83 4.60 -18.73
CA VAL A 155 28.39 3.26 -18.53
C VAL A 155 27.62 2.21 -19.33
N LEU A 156 26.31 2.41 -19.51
CA LEU A 156 25.45 1.47 -20.21
C LEU A 156 25.41 1.78 -21.71
N THR A 157 25.60 0.75 -22.54
CA THR A 157 25.56 0.83 -24.01
C THR A 157 24.33 0.11 -24.56
N GLY A 158 23.82 0.57 -25.70
CA GLY A 158 22.67 -0.07 -26.36
C GLY A 158 21.32 0.22 -25.74
N VAL A 159 21.24 1.21 -24.83
CA VAL A 159 20.02 1.70 -24.20
C VAL A 159 19.64 3.06 -24.76
N HIS A 160 18.37 3.27 -25.07
CA HIS A 160 17.88 4.48 -25.75
C HIS A 160 17.08 5.42 -24.82
N GLY A 161 17.25 5.30 -23.51
CA GLY A 161 16.64 6.18 -22.51
C GLY A 161 16.02 5.43 -21.33
N TYR A 162 15.50 6.19 -20.38
CA TYR A 162 14.98 5.67 -19.10
C TYR A 162 13.77 4.73 -19.28
N ARG A 163 12.90 5.02 -20.28
CA ARG A 163 11.76 4.14 -20.59
C ARG A 163 12.22 2.79 -21.12
N ASP A 164 13.31 2.77 -21.88
CA ASP A 164 13.90 1.54 -22.42
C ASP A 164 14.52 0.71 -21.29
N LEU A 165 15.23 1.36 -20.34
CA LEU A 165 15.71 0.70 -19.11
C LEU A 165 14.56 0.07 -18.32
N PHE A 166 13.48 0.83 -18.10
CA PHE A 166 12.32 0.34 -17.36
C PHE A 166 11.70 -0.90 -18.01
N ARG A 167 11.60 -0.89 -19.36
CA ARG A 167 11.12 -2.04 -20.12
C ARG A 167 12.03 -3.26 -19.96
N TYR A 168 13.35 -3.10 -20.07
CA TYR A 168 14.31 -4.21 -19.88
C TYR A 168 14.19 -4.83 -18.50
N VAL A 169 14.13 -4.01 -17.45
CA VAL A 169 13.96 -4.51 -16.07
C VAL A 169 12.63 -5.26 -15.92
N GLY A 170 11.55 -4.73 -16.49
CA GLY A 170 10.22 -5.37 -16.46
C GLY A 170 10.21 -6.73 -17.17
N GLU A 171 10.78 -6.82 -18.38
CA GLU A 171 10.89 -8.08 -19.14
C GLU A 171 11.66 -9.15 -18.36
N ARG A 172 12.79 -8.78 -17.72
CA ARG A 172 13.59 -9.71 -16.91
C ARG A 172 12.90 -10.10 -15.60
N LEU A 173 12.16 -9.17 -14.99
CA LEU A 173 11.33 -9.49 -13.80
C LEU A 173 10.25 -10.52 -14.16
N ASP A 174 9.55 -10.33 -15.26
CA ASP A 174 8.52 -11.26 -15.74
C ASP A 174 9.13 -12.65 -16.03
N GLU A 175 10.31 -12.71 -16.65
CA GLU A 175 11.05 -13.97 -16.86
C GLU A 175 11.37 -14.66 -15.52
N THR A 176 11.83 -13.93 -14.52
CA THR A 176 12.12 -14.46 -13.17
C THR A 176 10.89 -15.10 -12.52
N HIS A 177 9.73 -14.48 -12.71
CA HIS A 177 8.47 -15.03 -12.23
C HIS A 177 7.98 -16.24 -13.02
N ILE A 178 8.20 -16.27 -14.35
CA ILE A 178 7.79 -17.36 -15.23
C ILE A 178 8.69 -18.59 -15.05
N GLU A 179 10.00 -18.42 -14.93
CA GLU A 179 10.96 -19.52 -14.73
C GLU A 179 10.70 -20.33 -13.44
N GLY A 180 10.02 -19.72 -12.48
CA GLY A 180 9.63 -20.41 -11.24
C GLY A 180 10.80 -20.76 -10.30
N SER A 181 12.03 -20.34 -10.61
CA SER A 181 13.23 -20.65 -9.82
C SER A 181 13.09 -20.11 -8.38
N LEU A 182 12.61 -18.86 -8.23
CA LEU A 182 12.35 -18.27 -6.93
C LEU A 182 11.27 -19.03 -6.13
N LYS A 183 10.18 -19.41 -6.78
CA LYS A 183 9.13 -20.24 -6.15
C LYS A 183 9.65 -21.64 -5.79
N ALA A 184 10.56 -22.19 -6.59
CA ALA A 184 11.19 -23.48 -6.28
C ALA A 184 12.07 -23.40 -5.02
N ASP A 185 12.85 -22.33 -4.86
CA ASP A 185 13.65 -22.09 -3.67
C ASP A 185 12.77 -22.01 -2.41
N ILE A 186 11.67 -21.27 -2.46
CA ILE A 186 10.71 -21.15 -1.35
C ILE A 186 10.02 -22.49 -1.07
N MET A 187 9.64 -23.25 -2.10
CA MET A 187 9.04 -24.59 -1.90
C MET A 187 10.03 -25.58 -1.28
N ALA A 188 11.33 -25.45 -1.58
CA ALA A 188 12.35 -26.28 -1.00
C ALA A 188 12.52 -26.01 0.50
N ASP A 189 12.59 -24.75 0.90
CA ASP A 189 12.67 -24.32 2.30
C ASP A 189 11.86 -23.03 2.55
N PRO A 190 10.59 -23.13 2.97
CA PRO A 190 9.74 -21.95 3.21
C PRO A 190 10.11 -21.14 4.46
N GLU A 191 10.81 -21.73 5.45
CA GLU A 191 11.06 -21.13 6.77
C GLU A 191 11.75 -19.74 6.72
N PRO A 192 12.78 -19.52 5.88
CA PRO A 192 13.44 -18.22 5.78
C PRO A 192 12.55 -17.14 5.18
N TYR A 193 11.60 -17.52 4.32
CA TYR A 193 10.83 -16.58 3.51
C TYR A 193 9.48 -16.21 4.12
N ILE A 194 8.87 -17.08 4.93
CA ILE A 194 7.49 -16.91 5.39
C ILE A 194 7.44 -16.44 6.84
N VAL A 195 6.64 -15.41 7.09
CA VAL A 195 6.25 -14.97 8.43
C VAL A 195 4.98 -15.69 8.83
N LEU A 196 5.12 -16.61 9.79
CA LEU A 196 4.00 -17.40 10.30
C LEU A 196 3.04 -16.54 11.13
N ASP A 197 1.74 -16.67 10.91
CA ASP A 197 0.69 -16.05 11.72
C ASP A 197 -0.22 -17.13 12.32
N PRO A 198 0.02 -17.56 13.58
CA PRO A 198 -0.76 -18.64 14.21
C PRO A 198 -2.24 -18.26 14.43
N GLN A 199 -2.58 -16.98 14.35
CA GLN A 199 -3.94 -16.50 14.55
C GLN A 199 -4.77 -16.49 13.25
N ALA A 200 -4.15 -16.48 12.09
CA ALA A 200 -4.85 -16.43 10.82
C ALA A 200 -5.80 -17.62 10.60
N PRO A 201 -5.38 -18.89 10.85
CA PRO A 201 -6.28 -20.05 10.75
C PRO A 201 -7.51 -19.95 11.68
N HIS A 202 -7.33 -19.40 12.89
CA HIS A 202 -8.44 -19.22 13.84
C HIS A 202 -9.45 -18.18 13.35
N ALA A 203 -8.97 -17.07 12.75
CA ALA A 203 -9.86 -16.06 12.14
C ALA A 203 -10.72 -16.66 11.02
N LEU A 204 -10.15 -17.54 10.21
CA LEU A 204 -10.89 -18.25 9.15
C LEU A 204 -11.88 -19.27 9.73
N LEU A 205 -11.49 -19.99 10.76
CA LEU A 205 -12.39 -20.93 11.46
C LEU A 205 -13.60 -20.22 12.06
N ASP A 206 -13.41 -19.05 12.71
CA ASP A 206 -14.52 -18.27 13.25
C ASP A 206 -15.51 -17.84 12.17
N GLN A 207 -15.02 -17.46 11.01
CA GLN A 207 -15.85 -17.09 9.86
C GLN A 207 -16.59 -18.30 9.30
N LEU A 208 -15.91 -19.43 9.15
CA LEU A 208 -16.50 -20.69 8.69
C LEU A 208 -17.61 -21.16 9.65
N GLN A 209 -17.35 -21.15 10.96
CA GLN A 209 -18.33 -21.54 11.99
C GLN A 209 -19.50 -20.53 12.09
N ALA A 210 -19.29 -19.29 11.67
CA ALA A 210 -20.37 -18.30 11.53
C ALA A 210 -21.20 -18.50 10.25
N GLY A 211 -20.98 -19.58 9.49
CA GLY A 211 -21.72 -19.95 8.28
C GLY A 211 -21.32 -19.18 7.03
N LYS A 212 -20.11 -18.60 7.00
CA LYS A 212 -19.58 -17.97 5.79
C LYS A 212 -18.89 -18.99 4.90
N ARG A 213 -19.07 -18.85 3.60
CA ARG A 213 -18.40 -19.67 2.58
C ARG A 213 -17.06 -19.04 2.25
N LEU A 214 -15.95 -19.73 2.51
CA LEU A 214 -14.62 -19.21 2.29
C LEU A 214 -14.03 -19.73 0.98
N MET A 215 -13.30 -18.85 0.27
CA MET A 215 -12.66 -19.14 -0.99
C MET A 215 -11.23 -18.64 -0.98
N LEU A 216 -10.32 -19.43 -1.52
CA LEU A 216 -8.96 -19.00 -1.89
C LEU A 216 -8.95 -18.70 -3.38
N ILE A 217 -8.53 -17.51 -3.79
CA ILE A 217 -8.44 -17.11 -5.20
C ILE A 217 -7.08 -16.46 -5.44
N SER A 218 -6.13 -17.23 -5.96
CA SER A 218 -4.73 -16.84 -6.12
C SER A 218 -4.28 -16.88 -7.58
N ASN A 219 -3.33 -16.00 -7.93
CA ASN A 219 -2.60 -16.09 -9.20
C ASN A 219 -1.52 -17.17 -9.19
N SER A 220 -1.15 -17.65 -8.02
CA SER A 220 -0.16 -18.73 -7.86
C SER A 220 -0.69 -20.07 -8.37
N GLU A 221 0.23 -20.94 -8.76
CA GLU A 221 -0.06 -22.27 -9.28
C GLU A 221 -0.37 -23.27 -8.14
N TRP A 222 -1.03 -24.36 -8.47
CA TRP A 222 -1.46 -25.37 -7.49
C TRP A 222 -0.33 -25.96 -6.64
N PRO A 223 0.79 -26.45 -7.20
CA PRO A 223 1.86 -27.04 -6.38
C PRO A 223 2.43 -26.04 -5.37
N TYR A 224 2.58 -24.78 -5.77
CA TYR A 224 3.05 -23.73 -4.89
C TYR A 224 2.03 -23.39 -3.79
N ALA A 225 0.77 -23.16 -4.17
CA ALA A 225 -0.28 -22.84 -3.22
C ALA A 225 -0.46 -23.95 -2.18
N GLN A 226 -0.49 -25.23 -2.62
CA GLN A 226 -0.58 -26.38 -1.74
C GLN A 226 0.56 -26.44 -0.73
N LYS A 227 1.80 -26.32 -1.19
CA LYS A 227 2.99 -26.39 -0.34
C LYS A 227 3.02 -25.28 0.70
N ILE A 228 2.77 -24.05 0.25
CA ILE A 228 2.89 -22.86 1.09
C ILE A 228 1.74 -22.74 2.08
N MET A 229 0.51 -23.02 1.66
CA MET A 229 -0.63 -23.04 2.57
C MET A 229 -0.53 -24.15 3.61
N SER A 230 -0.08 -25.33 3.23
CA SER A 230 0.18 -26.41 4.19
C SER A 230 1.24 -26.03 5.22
N PHE A 231 2.36 -25.45 4.77
CA PHE A 231 3.42 -24.95 5.66
C PHE A 231 2.91 -23.87 6.63
N ALA A 232 2.13 -22.91 6.12
CA ALA A 232 1.72 -21.74 6.91
C ALA A 232 0.56 -22.01 7.86
N TYR A 233 -0.30 -23.00 7.57
CA TYR A 233 -1.58 -23.18 8.25
C TYR A 233 -1.73 -24.49 9.01
N ASP A 234 -1.32 -25.65 8.43
CA ASP A 234 -1.66 -26.97 8.98
C ASP A 234 -1.16 -27.17 10.41
N ARG A 235 0.02 -26.64 10.74
CA ARG A 235 0.60 -26.73 12.08
C ARG A 235 -0.20 -26.02 13.18
N PHE A 236 -1.10 -25.11 12.80
CA PHE A 236 -1.94 -24.34 13.73
C PHE A 236 -3.40 -24.81 13.75
N LEU A 237 -3.74 -25.77 12.90
CA LEU A 237 -5.04 -26.42 12.88
C LEU A 237 -5.01 -27.67 13.77
N GLY A 238 -6.13 -28.00 14.41
CA GLY A 238 -6.21 -29.18 15.28
C GLY A 238 -6.02 -30.50 14.51
N PRO A 239 -5.78 -31.61 15.22
CA PRO A 239 -5.55 -32.91 14.60
C PRO A 239 -6.62 -33.28 13.58
N GLY A 240 -6.19 -33.76 12.42
CA GLY A 240 -7.05 -34.22 11.33
C GLY A 240 -7.66 -33.11 10.47
N ARG A 241 -7.22 -31.86 10.65
CA ARG A 241 -7.59 -30.72 9.80
C ARG A 241 -6.36 -30.16 9.07
N THR A 242 -6.61 -29.76 7.83
CA THR A 242 -5.62 -29.07 6.99
C THR A 242 -6.17 -27.72 6.54
N TRP A 243 -5.35 -26.88 5.96
CA TRP A 243 -5.77 -25.62 5.37
C TRP A 243 -6.88 -25.80 4.32
N ARG A 244 -6.87 -26.97 3.66
CA ARG A 244 -7.85 -27.30 2.61
C ARG A 244 -9.29 -27.33 3.14
N ASP A 245 -9.47 -27.73 4.39
CA ASP A 245 -10.76 -27.81 5.06
C ASP A 245 -11.38 -26.44 5.38
N LEU A 246 -10.58 -25.37 5.26
CA LEU A 246 -11.05 -24.00 5.49
C LEU A 246 -11.80 -23.42 4.28
N PHE A 247 -11.54 -23.95 3.08
CA PHE A 247 -12.03 -23.33 1.84
C PHE A 247 -12.97 -24.26 1.07
N GLU A 248 -14.13 -23.72 0.73
CA GLU A 248 -15.09 -24.40 -0.13
C GLU A 248 -14.59 -24.43 -1.58
N LEU A 249 -14.07 -23.31 -2.08
CA LEU A 249 -13.43 -23.21 -3.39
C LEU A 249 -11.97 -22.77 -3.22
N VAL A 250 -11.08 -23.46 -3.92
CA VAL A 250 -9.69 -23.03 -4.11
C VAL A 250 -9.47 -22.81 -5.59
N ILE A 251 -9.24 -21.58 -6.00
CA ILE A 251 -8.98 -21.19 -7.38
C ILE A 251 -7.55 -20.71 -7.49
N VAL A 252 -6.73 -21.44 -8.24
CA VAL A 252 -5.32 -21.13 -8.52
C VAL A 252 -5.16 -20.71 -9.97
N GLY A 253 -4.04 -20.02 -10.30
CA GLY A 253 -3.85 -19.49 -11.64
C GLY A 253 -5.01 -18.61 -12.12
N ALA A 254 -5.61 -17.85 -11.21
CA ALA A 254 -6.81 -17.04 -11.45
C ALA A 254 -6.61 -15.95 -12.50
N ARG A 255 -5.35 -15.50 -12.70
CA ARG A 255 -4.99 -14.41 -13.63
C ARG A 255 -5.69 -13.10 -13.32
N LYS A 256 -5.76 -12.75 -12.01
CA LYS A 256 -6.22 -11.42 -11.61
C LYS A 256 -5.33 -10.33 -12.22
N PRO A 257 -5.85 -9.20 -12.70
CA PRO A 257 -7.23 -8.72 -12.58
C PRO A 257 -8.24 -9.32 -13.58
N GLY A 258 -7.81 -10.06 -14.58
CA GLY A 258 -8.66 -10.64 -15.62
C GLY A 258 -9.79 -11.52 -15.08
N PHE A 259 -9.55 -12.20 -13.97
CA PHE A 259 -10.55 -13.01 -13.23
C PHE A 259 -11.84 -12.23 -12.91
N PHE A 260 -11.74 -10.93 -12.62
CA PHE A 260 -12.89 -10.10 -12.28
C PHE A 260 -13.57 -9.44 -13.48
N SER A 261 -12.99 -9.57 -14.69
CA SER A 261 -13.42 -8.78 -15.86
C SER A 261 -13.71 -9.62 -17.10
N TYR A 262 -13.11 -10.80 -17.21
CA TYR A 262 -13.21 -11.61 -18.41
C TYR A 262 -13.93 -12.93 -18.12
N ASN A 263 -14.48 -13.55 -19.18
CA ASN A 263 -15.02 -14.91 -19.12
C ASN A 263 -13.89 -15.88 -19.50
N LEU A 264 -13.35 -16.58 -18.50
CA LEU A 264 -12.19 -17.45 -18.66
C LEU A 264 -12.57 -18.93 -18.49
N PRO A 265 -11.87 -19.84 -19.18
CA PRO A 265 -12.07 -21.28 -18.98
C PRO A 265 -11.68 -21.68 -17.56
N ILE A 266 -12.35 -22.72 -17.02
CA ILE A 266 -12.06 -23.29 -15.72
C ILE A 266 -11.80 -24.79 -15.86
N PHE A 267 -10.84 -25.29 -15.09
CA PHE A 267 -10.50 -26.70 -15.00
C PHE A 267 -10.59 -27.15 -13.55
N SER A 268 -11.16 -28.31 -13.28
CA SER A 268 -11.05 -28.92 -11.95
C SER A 268 -9.68 -29.58 -11.78
N ILE A 269 -9.12 -29.49 -10.58
CA ILE A 269 -7.97 -30.29 -10.19
C ILE A 269 -8.50 -31.62 -9.69
N ALA A 270 -8.59 -32.60 -10.63
CA ALA A 270 -9.21 -33.89 -10.38
C ALA A 270 -8.43 -34.77 -9.40
N ASP A 271 -7.12 -34.54 -9.29
CA ASP A 271 -6.24 -35.16 -8.32
C ASP A 271 -5.36 -34.08 -7.69
N GLU A 272 -5.64 -33.72 -6.45
CA GLU A 272 -4.91 -32.69 -5.71
C GLU A 272 -3.45 -33.07 -5.40
N THR A 273 -3.11 -34.37 -5.47
CA THR A 273 -1.73 -34.85 -5.24
C THR A 273 -0.83 -34.61 -6.44
N THR A 274 -1.36 -34.91 -7.64
CA THR A 274 -0.61 -34.77 -8.90
C THR A 274 -0.89 -33.48 -9.65
N GLY A 275 -1.95 -32.75 -9.26
CA GLY A 275 -2.39 -31.54 -9.98
C GLY A 275 -3.06 -31.82 -11.31
N LEU A 276 -3.54 -33.06 -11.54
CA LEU A 276 -4.19 -33.46 -12.80
C LEU A 276 -5.43 -32.62 -13.07
N LEU A 277 -5.50 -32.04 -14.27
CA LEU A 277 -6.55 -31.10 -14.68
C LEU A 277 -7.62 -31.84 -15.52
N GLN A 278 -8.87 -31.49 -15.25
CA GLN A 278 -10.03 -31.90 -16.05
C GLN A 278 -10.85 -30.68 -16.48
N PRO A 279 -11.16 -30.50 -17.76
CA PRO A 279 -12.03 -29.41 -18.21
C PRO A 279 -13.39 -29.45 -17.55
N VAL A 280 -13.91 -28.29 -17.12
CA VAL A 280 -15.28 -28.16 -16.61
C VAL A 280 -16.14 -27.53 -17.69
N ALA A 281 -17.10 -28.30 -18.18
CA ALA A 281 -18.13 -27.83 -19.12
C ALA A 281 -19.34 -27.30 -18.33
N GLY A 282 -19.55 -25.96 -18.33
CA GLY A 282 -20.67 -25.35 -17.63
C GLY A 282 -20.33 -24.78 -16.26
N PRO A 283 -21.29 -24.73 -15.33
CA PRO A 283 -21.10 -24.19 -13.98
C PRO A 283 -20.11 -25.01 -13.15
N ILE A 284 -19.57 -24.42 -12.11
CA ILE A 284 -18.72 -25.09 -11.12
C ILE A 284 -19.54 -26.24 -10.48
N PRO A 285 -19.08 -27.50 -10.55
CA PRO A 285 -19.91 -28.65 -10.16
C PRO A 285 -20.04 -28.81 -8.63
N GLY A 286 -19.14 -28.24 -7.83
CA GLY A 286 -19.18 -28.42 -6.39
C GLY A 286 -17.95 -27.80 -5.67
N PRO A 287 -17.85 -28.04 -4.34
CA PRO A 287 -16.64 -27.70 -3.62
C PRO A 287 -15.42 -28.41 -4.21
N GLY A 288 -14.27 -27.70 -4.29
CA GLY A 288 -13.09 -28.29 -4.89
C GLY A 288 -11.96 -27.31 -5.16
N ALA A 289 -10.91 -27.84 -5.78
CA ALA A 289 -9.80 -27.05 -6.28
C ALA A 289 -9.91 -26.92 -7.81
N TYR A 290 -9.64 -25.71 -8.30
CA TYR A 290 -9.80 -25.34 -9.70
C TYR A 290 -8.65 -24.51 -10.20
N LEU A 291 -8.35 -24.60 -11.50
CA LEU A 291 -7.42 -23.74 -12.20
C LEU A 291 -8.18 -22.77 -13.10
N GLY A 292 -7.86 -21.48 -13.03
CA GLY A 292 -8.47 -20.45 -13.87
C GLY A 292 -9.90 -20.11 -13.49
N GLY A 293 -10.77 -19.91 -14.48
CA GLY A 293 -12.15 -19.46 -14.26
C GLY A 293 -12.26 -17.95 -14.07
N ASP A 294 -13.46 -17.52 -13.70
CA ASP A 294 -13.80 -16.11 -13.50
C ASP A 294 -14.82 -15.92 -12.38
N ALA A 295 -14.94 -14.69 -11.94
CA ALA A 295 -15.79 -14.32 -10.82
C ALA A 295 -17.29 -14.52 -11.08
N THR A 296 -17.74 -14.47 -12.34
CA THR A 296 -19.16 -14.73 -12.71
C THR A 296 -19.52 -16.17 -12.42
N LYS A 297 -18.63 -17.14 -12.77
CA LYS A 297 -18.82 -18.55 -12.44
C LYS A 297 -18.88 -18.81 -10.94
N VAL A 298 -18.07 -18.03 -10.17
CA VAL A 298 -18.11 -18.08 -8.70
C VAL A 298 -19.43 -17.55 -8.16
N GLU A 299 -19.94 -16.41 -8.66
CA GLU A 299 -21.25 -15.87 -8.27
C GLU A 299 -22.39 -16.84 -8.59
N GLU A 300 -22.38 -17.46 -9.77
CA GLU A 300 -23.35 -18.47 -10.18
C GLU A 300 -23.31 -19.68 -9.24
N TYR A 301 -22.15 -20.23 -8.94
CA TYR A 301 -21.97 -21.34 -8.02
C TYR A 301 -22.45 -21.01 -6.59
N LEU A 302 -22.12 -19.83 -6.10
CA LEU A 302 -22.52 -19.40 -4.77
C LEU A 302 -24.02 -19.09 -4.68
N GLY A 303 -24.66 -18.69 -5.77
CA GLY A 303 -25.98 -18.08 -5.78
C GLY A 303 -25.98 -16.71 -5.07
N LEU A 304 -24.86 -16.02 -5.08
CA LEU A 304 -24.63 -14.74 -4.41
C LEU A 304 -23.99 -13.74 -5.39
N SER A 305 -24.17 -12.45 -5.13
CA SER A 305 -23.54 -11.41 -5.94
C SER A 305 -23.32 -10.12 -5.12
N GLY A 306 -22.50 -9.23 -5.66
CA GLY A 306 -22.32 -7.87 -5.16
C GLY A 306 -21.96 -7.81 -3.68
N ALA A 307 -22.71 -7.03 -2.91
CA ALA A 307 -22.41 -6.71 -1.52
C ALA A 307 -22.50 -7.90 -0.53
N ALA A 308 -22.96 -9.07 -0.97
CA ALA A 308 -22.97 -10.29 -0.15
C ALA A 308 -21.61 -11.01 -0.13
N ILE A 309 -20.70 -10.61 -1.01
CA ILE A 309 -19.34 -11.17 -1.13
C ILE A 309 -18.33 -10.12 -0.68
N LEU A 310 -17.38 -10.54 0.16
CA LEU A 310 -16.20 -9.76 0.55
C LEU A 310 -14.97 -10.35 -0.14
N TYR A 311 -14.15 -9.54 -0.76
CA TYR A 311 -12.85 -9.95 -1.28
C TYR A 311 -11.72 -9.30 -0.48
N VAL A 312 -10.77 -10.09 -0.04
CA VAL A 312 -9.64 -9.69 0.79
C VAL A 312 -8.35 -9.94 0.01
N GLY A 313 -7.56 -8.91 -0.21
CA GLY A 313 -6.30 -9.00 -0.96
C GLY A 313 -5.35 -7.86 -0.60
N ASP A 314 -4.09 -7.96 -1.05
CA ASP A 314 -3.06 -6.94 -0.82
C ASP A 314 -2.90 -5.98 -2.00
N HIS A 315 -3.30 -6.39 -3.20
CA HIS A 315 -3.07 -5.64 -4.42
C HIS A 315 -4.24 -4.69 -4.72
N ILE A 316 -4.00 -3.36 -4.58
CA ILE A 316 -5.05 -2.32 -4.73
C ILE A 316 -5.78 -2.43 -6.07
N PHE A 317 -5.07 -2.62 -7.18
CA PHE A 317 -5.69 -2.68 -8.50
C PHE A 317 -6.28 -4.06 -8.79
N ALA A 318 -5.46 -5.12 -8.71
CA ALA A 318 -5.85 -6.45 -9.15
C ALA A 318 -6.92 -7.11 -8.26
N ASP A 319 -6.87 -6.87 -6.95
CA ASP A 319 -7.79 -7.47 -6.00
C ASP A 319 -8.96 -6.55 -5.65
N VAL A 320 -8.64 -5.33 -5.23
CA VAL A 320 -9.58 -4.45 -4.54
C VAL A 320 -10.38 -3.59 -5.53
N LYS A 321 -9.69 -2.87 -6.43
CA LYS A 321 -10.35 -1.97 -7.38
C LYS A 321 -11.19 -2.74 -8.39
N MET A 322 -10.65 -3.81 -8.96
CA MET A 322 -11.33 -4.58 -10.01
C MET A 322 -12.53 -5.35 -9.48
N SER A 323 -12.41 -6.04 -8.35
CA SER A 323 -13.55 -6.76 -7.74
C SER A 323 -14.70 -5.82 -7.38
N LYS A 324 -14.37 -4.60 -6.92
CA LYS A 324 -15.37 -3.58 -6.58
C LYS A 324 -16.02 -2.94 -7.80
N SER A 325 -15.23 -2.50 -8.78
CA SER A 325 -15.75 -1.75 -9.94
C SER A 325 -16.56 -2.64 -10.89
N SER A 326 -16.10 -3.87 -11.13
CA SER A 326 -16.74 -4.79 -12.08
C SER A 326 -17.94 -5.52 -11.46
N LEU A 327 -17.81 -5.98 -10.20
CA LEU A 327 -18.78 -6.91 -9.59
C LEU A 327 -19.50 -6.32 -8.37
N ARG A 328 -19.11 -5.14 -7.91
CA ARG A 328 -19.61 -4.51 -6.68
C ARG A 328 -19.40 -5.35 -5.43
N TRP A 329 -18.40 -6.23 -5.41
CA TRP A 329 -18.01 -6.94 -4.21
C TRP A 329 -17.53 -5.95 -3.16
N ARG A 330 -17.73 -6.31 -1.89
CA ARG A 330 -17.12 -5.58 -0.79
C ARG A 330 -15.64 -5.93 -0.73
N THR A 331 -14.82 -5.00 -0.24
CA THR A 331 -13.38 -5.13 -0.36
C THR A 331 -12.65 -4.82 0.96
N ALA A 332 -11.65 -5.64 1.26
CA ALA A 332 -10.72 -5.42 2.36
C ALA A 332 -9.28 -5.47 1.81
N LEU A 333 -8.50 -4.43 2.07
CA LEU A 333 -7.09 -4.38 1.69
C LEU A 333 -6.22 -4.83 2.86
N ILE A 334 -5.28 -5.72 2.58
CA ILE A 334 -4.21 -6.07 3.52
C ILE A 334 -3.00 -5.18 3.21
N LEU A 335 -2.54 -4.44 4.21
CA LEU A 335 -1.44 -3.51 4.14
C LEU A 335 -0.50 -3.78 5.31
N ARG A 336 0.47 -4.65 5.10
CA ARG A 336 1.36 -5.15 6.17
C ARG A 336 2.19 -4.04 6.81
N GLU A 337 2.63 -3.10 6.01
CA GLU A 337 3.44 -1.95 6.41
C GLU A 337 2.71 -1.04 7.43
N LEU A 338 1.39 -1.14 7.50
CA LEU A 338 0.57 -0.36 8.43
C LEU A 338 0.96 -0.55 9.91
N GLU A 339 1.50 -1.72 10.29
CA GLU A 339 1.93 -1.96 11.67
C GLU A 339 3.13 -1.09 12.04
N GLU A 340 4.10 -0.97 11.13
CA GLU A 340 5.31 -0.15 11.31
C GLU A 340 4.95 1.33 11.28
N GLU A 341 4.12 1.76 10.31
CA GLU A 341 3.63 3.15 10.25
C GLU A 341 2.90 3.56 11.53
N LEU A 342 1.99 2.73 12.02
CA LEU A 342 1.25 3.04 13.25
C LEU A 342 2.13 3.03 14.49
N ALA A 343 3.13 2.15 14.56
CA ALA A 343 4.09 2.15 15.65
C ALA A 343 4.96 3.43 15.64
N ALA A 344 5.40 3.86 14.47
CA ALA A 344 6.16 5.09 14.30
C ALA A 344 5.32 6.34 14.66
N VAL A 345 4.06 6.40 14.21
CA VAL A 345 3.11 7.47 14.55
C VAL A 345 2.86 7.51 16.07
N GLU A 346 2.69 6.35 16.71
CA GLU A 346 2.48 6.28 18.15
C GLU A 346 3.72 6.77 18.92
N ALA A 347 4.91 6.36 18.50
CA ALA A 347 6.16 6.82 19.10
C ALA A 347 6.37 8.34 18.93
N PHE A 348 5.87 8.92 17.86
CA PHE A 348 5.98 10.35 17.55
C PHE A 348 4.86 11.21 18.19
N ARG A 349 3.83 10.62 18.76
CA ARG A 349 2.59 11.27 19.22
C ARG A 349 2.80 12.53 20.08
N ASP A 350 3.73 12.51 21.02
CA ASP A 350 3.92 13.64 21.91
C ASP A 350 4.67 14.79 21.23
N THR A 351 5.62 14.48 20.35
CA THR A 351 6.27 15.47 19.48
C THR A 351 5.27 16.09 18.51
N GLU A 352 4.35 15.29 17.95
CA GLU A 352 3.25 15.76 17.08
C GLU A 352 2.37 16.79 17.81
N LYS A 353 1.96 16.53 19.06
CA LYS A 353 1.18 17.48 19.85
C LYS A 353 1.91 18.80 20.08
N GLN A 354 3.23 18.74 20.35
CA GLN A 354 4.06 19.93 20.50
C GLN A 354 4.14 20.70 19.18
N LEU A 355 4.39 20.00 18.08
CA LEU A 355 4.45 20.59 16.75
C LEU A 355 3.14 21.31 16.39
N VAL A 356 1.99 20.65 16.59
CA VAL A 356 0.66 21.23 16.36
C VAL A 356 0.45 22.49 17.20
N THR A 357 0.88 22.50 18.47
CA THR A 357 0.77 23.65 19.35
C THR A 357 1.62 24.83 18.85
N LEU A 358 2.89 24.58 18.51
CA LEU A 358 3.79 25.61 17.98
C LEU A 358 3.31 26.16 16.63
N MET A 359 2.80 25.29 15.76
CA MET A 359 2.22 25.73 14.49
C MET A 359 0.98 26.62 14.69
N ALA A 360 0.13 26.32 15.69
CA ALA A 360 -1.01 27.17 16.03
C ALA A 360 -0.58 28.54 16.58
N GLU A 361 0.52 28.61 17.35
CA GLU A 361 1.12 29.88 17.78
C GLU A 361 1.67 30.66 16.59
N LYS A 362 2.43 30.02 15.71
CA LYS A 362 2.97 30.63 14.49
C LYS A 362 1.86 31.24 13.62
N VAL A 363 0.75 30.54 13.39
CA VAL A 363 -0.40 31.06 12.62
C VAL A 363 -0.99 32.33 13.26
N LYS A 364 -1.00 32.42 14.60
CA LYS A 364 -1.48 33.65 15.30
C LYS A 364 -0.55 34.84 15.02
N LEU A 365 0.78 34.62 15.13
CA LEU A 365 1.78 35.66 14.86
C LEU A 365 1.75 36.12 13.39
N GLU A 366 1.69 35.19 12.46
CA GLU A 366 1.57 35.49 11.02
C GLU A 366 0.29 36.26 10.70
N THR A 367 -0.83 35.89 11.35
CA THR A 367 -2.11 36.61 11.20
C THR A 367 -1.99 38.04 11.74
N ALA A 368 -1.39 38.23 12.92
CA ALA A 368 -1.15 39.56 13.49
C ALA A 368 -0.22 40.39 12.59
N HIS A 369 0.90 39.83 12.16
CA HIS A 369 1.81 40.43 11.22
C HIS A 369 1.14 40.90 9.92
N SER A 370 0.30 40.05 9.32
CA SER A 370 -0.45 40.39 8.11
C SER A 370 -1.41 41.54 8.31
N ARG A 371 -2.10 41.60 9.47
CA ARG A 371 -3.02 42.70 9.82
C ARG A 371 -2.29 44.01 10.00
N ILE A 372 -1.15 44.01 10.68
CA ILE A 372 -0.34 45.22 10.91
C ILE A 372 0.27 45.73 9.59
N ARG A 373 0.75 44.82 8.73
CA ARG A 373 1.18 45.18 7.36
C ARG A 373 0.08 45.87 6.56
N LEU A 374 -1.16 45.38 6.67
CA LEU A 374 -2.30 46.01 6.01
C LEU A 374 -2.61 47.42 6.61
N ALA A 375 -2.55 47.56 7.93
CA ALA A 375 -2.73 48.84 8.61
C ALA A 375 -1.68 49.87 8.16
N LEU A 376 -0.40 49.50 8.14
CA LEU A 376 0.69 50.31 7.62
C LEU A 376 0.51 50.71 6.15
N GLN A 377 0.05 49.78 5.30
CA GLN A 377 -0.27 50.06 3.90
C GLN A 377 -1.43 51.07 3.76
N ARG A 378 -2.50 50.95 4.57
CA ARG A 378 -3.60 51.91 4.61
C ARG A 378 -3.14 53.31 5.00
N LEU A 379 -2.29 53.39 6.03
CA LEU A 379 -1.72 54.64 6.49
C LEU A 379 -0.90 55.32 5.37
N HIS A 380 0.04 54.59 4.75
CA HIS A 380 0.92 55.12 3.72
C HIS A 380 0.18 55.55 2.43
N ARG A 381 -0.91 54.84 2.09
CA ARG A 381 -1.66 55.10 0.86
C ARG A 381 -2.94 55.91 1.06
N GLY A 382 -3.28 56.27 2.30
CA GLY A 382 -4.41 57.12 2.63
C GLY A 382 -5.78 56.56 2.23
N TYR A 383 -6.03 55.28 2.41
CA TYR A 383 -7.32 54.63 2.07
C TYR A 383 -7.81 53.72 3.21
N GLY A 384 -9.13 53.52 3.24
CA GLY A 384 -9.79 52.65 4.24
C GLY A 384 -9.73 53.24 5.63
N GLU A 385 -9.93 52.35 6.62
CA GLU A 385 -9.83 52.70 8.04
C GLU A 385 -8.39 52.98 8.41
N GLN A 386 -8.11 54.18 8.96
CA GLN A 386 -6.77 54.56 9.35
C GLN A 386 -6.47 54.02 10.76
N PRO A 387 -5.28 53.45 10.97
CA PRO A 387 -4.88 53.02 12.30
C PRO A 387 -4.61 54.23 13.21
N ASP A 388 -4.83 54.04 14.50
CA ASP A 388 -4.48 55.04 15.53
C ASP A 388 -2.95 55.12 15.77
N ALA A 389 -2.21 54.05 15.43
CA ALA A 389 -0.79 53.95 15.61
C ALA A 389 -0.02 54.65 14.47
N SER A 390 1.13 55.24 14.79
CA SER A 390 2.06 55.84 13.82
C SER A 390 2.74 54.78 12.92
N ALA A 391 3.31 55.21 11.80
CA ALA A 391 4.09 54.32 10.92
C ALA A 391 5.24 53.65 11.66
N ASP A 392 5.99 54.41 12.46
CA ASP A 392 7.15 53.90 13.22
C ASP A 392 6.75 52.84 14.25
N GLU A 393 5.60 53.02 14.94
CA GLU A 393 5.05 52.02 15.87
C GLU A 393 4.64 50.72 15.16
N LEU A 394 3.98 50.86 14.00
CA LEU A 394 3.57 49.67 13.19
C LEU A 394 4.80 48.95 12.63
N GLU A 395 5.84 49.66 12.18
CA GLU A 395 7.08 49.05 11.69
C GLU A 395 7.84 48.33 12.81
N ALA A 396 7.93 48.94 14.01
CA ALA A 396 8.53 48.33 15.18
C ALA A 396 7.81 47.03 15.56
N GLU A 397 6.47 47.00 15.53
CA GLU A 397 5.68 45.81 15.83
C GLU A 397 5.83 44.73 14.76
N ILE A 398 5.92 45.09 13.47
CA ILE A 398 6.24 44.13 12.37
C ILE A 398 7.60 43.48 12.66
N GLY A 399 8.62 44.28 13.07
CA GLY A 399 9.92 43.73 13.41
C GLY A 399 9.89 42.75 14.58
N ARG A 400 9.14 43.09 15.65
CA ARG A 400 8.97 42.21 16.81
C ARG A 400 8.31 40.88 16.43
N LEU A 401 7.17 40.92 15.72
CA LEU A 401 6.44 39.72 15.29
C LEU A 401 7.27 38.83 14.35
N ARG A 402 8.10 39.47 13.50
CA ARG A 402 9.02 38.73 12.65
C ARG A 402 10.05 37.94 13.46
N SER A 403 10.70 38.59 14.43
CA SER A 403 11.68 37.94 15.30
C SER A 403 11.07 36.81 16.13
N GLU A 404 9.84 37.00 16.63
CA GLU A 404 9.11 35.92 17.33
C GLU A 404 8.79 34.75 16.43
N THR A 405 8.40 35.03 15.18
CA THR A 405 8.13 33.96 14.18
C THR A 405 9.41 33.19 13.84
N GLU A 406 10.54 33.89 13.65
CA GLU A 406 11.84 33.29 13.39
C GLU A 406 12.28 32.38 14.56
N ALA A 407 12.09 32.83 15.81
CA ALA A 407 12.38 32.01 17.00
C ALA A 407 11.48 30.76 17.12
N LEU A 408 10.20 30.85 16.67
CA LEU A 408 9.35 29.68 16.58
C LEU A 408 9.80 28.72 15.47
N ASP A 409 10.23 29.24 14.33
CA ASP A 409 10.70 28.43 13.21
C ASP A 409 11.93 27.60 13.59
N GLU A 410 12.85 28.14 14.38
CA GLU A 410 13.99 27.38 14.91
C GLU A 410 13.55 26.19 15.79
N ARG A 411 12.45 26.33 16.53
CA ARG A 411 11.89 25.26 17.37
C ARG A 411 11.08 24.25 16.55
N ILE A 412 10.36 24.71 15.54
CA ILE A 412 9.50 23.90 14.68
C ILE A 412 10.32 23.04 13.72
N ALA A 413 11.37 23.60 13.11
CA ALA A 413 12.11 22.97 12.03
C ALA A 413 12.63 21.55 12.35
N PRO A 414 13.25 21.26 13.51
CA PRO A 414 13.71 19.91 13.82
C PRO A 414 12.55 18.92 13.97
N MET A 415 11.42 19.33 14.59
CA MET A 415 10.25 18.46 14.75
C MET A 415 9.55 18.21 13.41
N ALA A 416 9.43 19.23 12.57
CA ALA A 416 8.86 19.11 11.23
C ALA A 416 9.70 18.19 10.33
N ARG A 417 11.04 18.26 10.46
CA ARG A 417 11.93 17.33 9.76
C ARG A 417 11.72 15.91 10.25
N GLN A 418 11.69 15.69 11.56
CA GLN A 418 11.44 14.38 12.15
C GLN A 418 10.07 13.80 11.71
N ALA A 419 9.03 14.64 11.68
CA ALA A 419 7.71 14.25 11.16
C ALA A 419 7.76 13.87 9.67
N ALA A 420 8.56 14.61 8.88
CA ALA A 420 8.68 14.35 7.45
C ALA A 420 9.48 13.10 7.12
N GLU A 421 10.40 12.67 7.98
CA GLU A 421 11.27 11.51 7.84
C GLU A 421 10.75 10.29 8.61
N LEU A 422 9.56 10.39 9.18
CA LEU A 422 8.95 9.31 9.96
C LEU A 422 8.87 8.04 9.12
N GLU A 423 9.35 6.90 9.66
CA GLU A 423 9.38 5.57 9.05
C GLU A 423 10.45 5.41 7.93
N ASN A 424 10.55 6.34 7.00
CA ASN A 424 11.56 6.29 5.93
C ASN A 424 12.23 7.67 5.74
N PRO A 425 13.57 7.77 5.86
CA PRO A 425 14.29 9.03 5.76
C PRO A 425 14.09 9.75 4.42
N SER A 426 14.03 8.99 3.32
CA SER A 426 13.90 9.55 1.98
C SER A 426 12.45 9.90 1.63
N TRP A 427 11.50 9.06 2.04
CA TRP A 427 10.13 9.15 1.57
C TRP A 427 9.11 9.51 2.66
N GLY A 428 9.46 9.38 3.95
CA GLY A 428 8.55 9.57 5.08
C GLY A 428 7.45 8.49 5.14
N ALA A 429 6.43 8.72 5.96
CA ALA A 429 5.37 7.78 6.22
C ALA A 429 4.60 7.35 4.94
N LEU A 430 4.23 6.09 4.84
CA LEU A 430 3.63 5.47 3.66
C LEU A 430 2.35 6.19 3.19
N LEU A 431 1.43 6.46 4.14
CA LEU A 431 0.12 7.02 3.84
C LEU A 431 0.08 8.55 3.88
N ARG A 432 1.21 9.22 4.13
CA ARG A 432 1.33 10.68 4.18
C ARG A 432 2.29 11.20 3.12
N SER A 433 2.04 12.43 2.70
CA SER A 433 2.89 13.18 1.78
C SER A 433 2.88 14.65 2.22
N GLY A 434 3.83 15.02 3.09
CA GLY A 434 3.75 16.25 3.87
C GLY A 434 2.52 16.26 4.79
N ASN A 435 1.82 17.38 4.84
CA ASN A 435 0.58 17.52 5.65
C ASN A 435 -0.65 16.86 5.01
N ASP A 436 -0.51 16.26 3.84
CA ASP A 436 -1.63 15.67 3.10
C ASP A 436 -1.52 14.14 3.06
N LYS A 437 -2.57 13.51 2.57
CA LYS A 437 -2.59 12.09 2.24
C LYS A 437 -1.69 11.83 1.03
N SER A 438 -0.95 10.72 1.04
CA SER A 438 -0.22 10.27 -0.14
C SER A 438 -1.17 9.83 -1.27
N HIS A 439 -0.63 9.70 -2.47
CA HIS A 439 -1.37 9.15 -3.61
C HIS A 439 -1.85 7.72 -3.32
N LEU A 440 -1.03 6.92 -2.63
CA LEU A 440 -1.40 5.58 -2.14
C LEU A 440 -2.63 5.64 -1.22
N ALA A 441 -2.64 6.53 -0.22
CA ALA A 441 -3.78 6.69 0.68
C ALA A 441 -5.07 7.04 -0.08
N ARG A 442 -5.00 7.90 -1.11
CA ARG A 442 -6.13 8.20 -2.00
C ARG A 442 -6.63 6.95 -2.74
N GLN A 443 -5.72 6.11 -3.26
CA GLN A 443 -6.11 4.87 -3.94
C GLN A 443 -6.80 3.89 -2.97
N ILE A 444 -6.31 3.80 -1.74
CA ILE A 444 -6.93 2.99 -0.67
C ILE A 444 -8.33 3.50 -0.35
N GLU A 445 -8.49 4.81 -0.11
CA GLU A 445 -9.81 5.42 0.14
C GLU A 445 -10.80 5.19 -1.02
N GLY A 446 -10.32 5.32 -2.26
CA GLY A 446 -11.14 5.14 -3.47
C GLY A 446 -11.61 3.70 -3.65
N SER A 447 -10.79 2.73 -3.31
CA SER A 447 -10.95 1.34 -3.70
C SER A 447 -11.39 0.42 -2.55
N ALA A 448 -10.74 0.48 -1.38
CA ALA A 448 -11.01 -0.41 -0.26
C ALA A 448 -12.18 0.07 0.62
N ASP A 449 -13.11 -0.82 0.96
CA ASP A 449 -14.13 -0.51 1.96
C ASP A 449 -13.52 -0.46 3.36
N VAL A 450 -12.65 -1.43 3.65
CA VAL A 450 -11.84 -1.47 4.88
C VAL A 450 -10.41 -1.85 4.54
N TYR A 451 -9.48 -1.54 5.44
CA TYR A 451 -8.10 -1.99 5.34
C TYR A 451 -7.54 -2.34 6.72
N THR A 452 -6.56 -3.22 6.74
CA THR A 452 -5.91 -3.71 7.97
C THR A 452 -4.55 -4.30 7.63
N SER A 453 -3.73 -4.59 8.63
CA SER A 453 -2.37 -5.11 8.43
C SER A 453 -2.31 -6.61 8.09
N ARG A 454 -3.26 -7.40 8.56
CA ARG A 454 -3.27 -8.87 8.37
C ARG A 454 -4.67 -9.47 8.54
N VAL A 455 -4.85 -10.66 7.99
CA VAL A 455 -6.14 -11.39 8.05
C VAL A 455 -6.52 -11.77 9.48
N SER A 456 -5.55 -12.10 10.34
CA SER A 456 -5.83 -12.44 11.75
C SER A 456 -6.48 -11.32 12.55
N ASN A 457 -6.48 -10.07 12.06
CA ASN A 457 -7.17 -8.96 12.70
C ASN A 457 -8.70 -9.11 12.67
N PHE A 458 -9.23 -9.97 11.81
CA PHE A 458 -10.64 -10.37 11.85
C PHE A 458 -11.04 -11.15 13.12
N LEU A 459 -10.10 -11.62 13.93
CA LEU A 459 -10.40 -12.13 15.27
C LEU A 459 -10.96 -11.04 16.20
N TYR A 460 -10.41 -9.82 16.10
CA TYR A 460 -10.86 -8.67 16.90
C TYR A 460 -12.16 -8.07 16.37
N ALA A 461 -12.34 -8.11 15.06
CA ALA A 461 -13.60 -7.77 14.40
C ALA A 461 -14.34 -9.05 14.04
N THR A 462 -15.10 -9.59 14.97
CA THR A 462 -15.80 -10.88 14.80
C THR A 462 -16.64 -10.93 13.51
N PRO A 463 -17.01 -12.11 13.01
CA PRO A 463 -17.87 -12.27 11.83
C PRO A 463 -19.22 -11.55 11.91
N PHE A 464 -19.58 -11.07 13.09
CA PHE A 464 -20.84 -10.38 13.40
C PHE A 464 -20.69 -8.89 13.55
N SER A 465 -19.48 -8.33 13.38
CA SER A 465 -19.20 -6.91 13.59
C SER A 465 -19.84 -6.01 12.54
N TYR A 466 -20.17 -4.81 12.96
CA TYR A 466 -20.62 -3.71 12.12
C TYR A 466 -19.54 -2.63 12.14
N LEU A 467 -18.68 -2.65 11.12
CA LEU A 467 -17.56 -1.73 10.96
C LEU A 467 -18.06 -0.40 10.41
N ARG A 468 -17.99 0.67 11.22
CA ARG A 468 -18.47 1.99 10.84
C ARG A 468 -17.33 2.86 10.34
N SER A 469 -17.53 3.49 9.18
CA SER A 469 -16.67 4.57 8.73
C SER A 469 -16.84 5.79 9.65
N ARG A 470 -15.74 6.49 9.90
CA ARG A 470 -15.80 7.80 10.55
C ARG A 470 -16.44 8.81 9.61
N ARG A 471 -17.10 9.83 10.16
CA ARG A 471 -17.57 10.98 9.37
C ARG A 471 -16.35 11.64 8.71
N GLY A 472 -16.42 11.85 7.41
CA GLY A 472 -15.41 12.63 6.69
C GLY A 472 -15.39 14.06 7.21
N THR A 473 -14.19 14.61 7.40
CA THR A 473 -14.01 15.99 7.85
C THR A 473 -13.94 16.95 6.67
N MET A 474 -14.61 18.08 6.81
CA MET A 474 -14.47 19.23 5.90
C MET A 474 -13.60 20.31 6.60
N PRO A 475 -12.89 21.18 5.83
CA PRO A 475 -12.03 22.21 6.43
C PRO A 475 -12.72 23.15 7.43
N HIS A 476 -14.04 23.27 7.36
CA HIS A 476 -14.86 24.13 8.25
C HIS A 476 -15.50 23.34 9.42
N ASP A 477 -15.30 22.02 9.48
CA ASP A 477 -15.79 21.26 10.64
C ASP A 477 -14.99 21.63 11.90
N PRO A 478 -15.64 21.71 13.07
CA PRO A 478 -14.92 21.91 14.33
C PRO A 478 -13.87 20.80 14.53
N LEU A 479 -12.69 21.19 14.98
CA LEU A 479 -11.66 20.21 15.39
C LEU A 479 -12.21 19.41 16.56
N SER A 480 -12.38 18.10 16.38
CA SER A 480 -12.88 17.16 17.39
C SER A 480 -11.78 16.76 18.37
#